data_8fedd2d3b8cad98129f7612028ec17f6
#
_entry.id   8fedd2d3b8cad98129f7612028ec17f6
#
_cell.length_a   1.000
_cell.length_b   1.000
_cell.length_c   1.000
_cell.angle_alpha   90.00
_cell.angle_beta   90.00
_cell.angle_gamma   90.00
#
_symmetry.space_group_name_H-M   'P 1'
#
loop_
_entity.id
_entity.type
_entity.pdbx_description
1 polymer ?
#
loop_
_entity_poly.entity_id
_entity_poly.type
_entity_poly.pdbx_seq_one_letter_code
_entity_poly.pdbx_strand_id
1 'polypeptide(L)'
;YASGRYRNITRIQVRVAKGTYYPTDVGLPDQPRTASFIIPAGIEVYGGFAGISDDETVEGRNMRLNRTFFNGMIGSSTEESAYRVVTFGMKQHKDNATMPAEGAAYYDDPNPEIALLNGVYIVYGNANHPSDEEWQSGGGVKVTSNGLLQHCAVFNWAASDKGGGVYLAPGGRITGSIVYNNVGANGGGIYADDSSMVVNCTVVDNTTVNNGSGGGISIGVKPIIINSVFWMNDSGNGKNIYGNMSQQVDTTFTGVRYQNYIFNHCAVEGIKVVGFGNMALTSTNENTSTIVGLNAPGFTDPDNLDFTLKRVSALIRAGIGAEQPGSPLMEALHVSRLDLLGTNRFYKEDSSLRDYFEIGAFAYDGIFVIDPAGDTEAEKGADGIYRLYVSQTAQGLANGRSWRNALGDIQQALAYFGNEANFE
;
A
#
# COMPACT_ATOMS: atom_id res chain seq x y z
N TYR A 1 4.54 -26.33 11.79
CA TYR A 1 3.65 -26.12 12.95
C TYR A 1 2.92 -27.40 13.35
N ALA A 2 2.36 -28.16 12.41
CA ALA A 2 1.59 -29.39 12.69
C ALA A 2 2.42 -30.55 13.30
N SER A 3 3.75 -30.54 13.21
CA SER A 3 4.60 -31.63 13.65
C SER A 3 5.11 -31.53 15.08
N GLY A 4 4.72 -30.51 15.83
CA GLY A 4 5.21 -30.27 17.21
C GLY A 4 6.71 -29.92 17.32
N ARG A 5 7.45 -29.84 16.22
CA ARG A 5 8.88 -29.49 16.20
C ARG A 5 9.17 -28.03 16.59
N TYR A 6 8.16 -27.17 16.49
CA TYR A 6 8.34 -25.71 16.59
C TYR A 6 7.59 -25.08 17.76
N ARG A 7 7.31 -25.84 18.83
CA ARG A 7 6.53 -25.39 20.00
C ARG A 7 7.09 -24.15 20.72
N ASN A 8 8.36 -23.83 20.50
CA ASN A 8 9.04 -22.70 21.14
C ASN A 8 9.43 -21.58 20.15
N ILE A 9 8.94 -21.63 18.89
CA ILE A 9 9.23 -20.61 17.88
C ILE A 9 8.03 -19.67 17.83
N THR A 10 8.24 -18.42 18.21
CA THR A 10 7.21 -17.37 18.24
C THR A 10 7.05 -16.63 16.92
N ARG A 11 8.11 -16.62 16.07
CA ARG A 11 8.09 -15.92 14.76
C ARG A 11 8.85 -16.72 13.72
N ILE A 12 8.27 -16.86 12.52
CA ILE A 12 8.92 -17.47 11.37
C ILE A 12 8.97 -16.42 10.25
N GLN A 13 10.17 -16.15 9.76
CA GLN A 13 10.40 -15.24 8.64
C GLN A 13 10.71 -16.04 7.38
N VAL A 14 9.90 -15.82 6.33
CA VAL A 14 10.12 -16.38 4.99
C VAL A 14 10.61 -15.25 4.09
N ARG A 15 11.81 -15.38 3.56
CA ARG A 15 12.42 -14.43 2.62
C ARG A 15 12.30 -14.94 1.21
N VAL A 16 11.68 -14.17 0.33
CA VAL A 16 11.37 -14.56 -1.04
C VAL A 16 12.20 -13.72 -2.01
N ALA A 17 13.01 -14.39 -2.80
CA ALA A 17 13.83 -13.73 -3.82
C ALA A 17 12.96 -13.13 -4.95
N LYS A 18 13.56 -12.27 -5.75
CA LYS A 18 12.95 -11.80 -7.00
C LYS A 18 12.55 -12.96 -7.89
N GLY A 19 11.41 -12.84 -8.54
CA GLY A 19 10.88 -13.89 -9.42
C GLY A 19 9.36 -13.92 -9.42
N THR A 20 8.80 -14.84 -10.20
CA THR A 20 7.36 -15.06 -10.27
C THR A 20 7.02 -16.42 -9.66
N TYR A 21 6.11 -16.41 -8.71
CA TYR A 21 5.65 -17.58 -7.96
C TYR A 21 4.16 -17.78 -8.18
N TYR A 22 3.75 -19.04 -8.30
CA TYR A 22 2.36 -19.43 -8.54
C TYR A 22 1.84 -20.24 -7.34
N PRO A 23 0.57 -20.05 -6.93
CA PRO A 23 0.01 -20.85 -5.85
C PRO A 23 -0.18 -22.30 -6.29
N THR A 24 0.19 -23.24 -5.44
CA THR A 24 0.08 -24.68 -5.70
C THR A 24 -0.76 -25.40 -4.64
N ASP A 25 -1.08 -24.72 -3.53
CA ASP A 25 -1.85 -25.30 -2.44
C ASP A 25 -3.34 -25.12 -2.72
N VAL A 26 -3.99 -26.19 -3.10
CA VAL A 26 -5.40 -26.25 -3.49
C VAL A 26 -6.26 -26.40 -2.24
N GLY A 27 -7.11 -25.41 -1.98
CA GLY A 27 -7.99 -25.39 -0.80
C GLY A 27 -9.11 -26.42 -0.85
N LEU A 28 -9.66 -26.70 -2.05
CA LEU A 28 -10.71 -27.69 -2.26
C LEU A 28 -10.24 -28.74 -3.27
N PRO A 29 -10.35 -30.03 -2.94
CA PRO A 29 -10.04 -31.12 -3.86
C PRO A 29 -10.79 -30.95 -5.19
N ASP A 30 -10.12 -31.26 -6.30
CA ASP A 30 -10.67 -31.19 -7.67
C ASP A 30 -11.08 -29.78 -8.15
N GLN A 31 -10.72 -28.74 -7.40
CA GLN A 31 -10.97 -27.34 -7.78
C GLN A 31 -9.63 -26.56 -7.85
N PRO A 32 -8.87 -26.67 -8.93
CA PRO A 32 -7.52 -26.09 -9.03
C PRO A 32 -7.51 -24.56 -8.84
N ARG A 33 -8.58 -23.86 -9.17
CA ARG A 33 -8.70 -22.41 -9.01
C ARG A 33 -8.82 -21.95 -7.54
N THR A 34 -9.03 -22.89 -6.60
CA THR A 34 -8.95 -22.60 -5.16
C THR A 34 -7.51 -22.57 -4.63
N ALA A 35 -6.52 -22.83 -5.49
CA ALA A 35 -5.11 -22.67 -5.13
C ALA A 35 -4.82 -21.23 -4.68
N SER A 36 -4.14 -21.07 -3.53
CA SER A 36 -3.82 -19.77 -2.92
C SER A 36 -2.53 -19.87 -2.12
N PHE A 37 -1.78 -18.75 -2.03
CA PHE A 37 -0.72 -18.63 -1.04
C PHE A 37 -1.36 -18.39 0.33
N ILE A 38 -1.28 -19.35 1.21
CA ILE A 38 -1.86 -19.28 2.53
C ILE A 38 -0.80 -18.81 3.52
N ILE A 39 -1.06 -17.69 4.21
CA ILE A 39 -0.15 -17.12 5.19
C ILE A 39 -0.78 -17.24 6.58
N PRO A 40 -0.38 -18.26 7.35
CA PRO A 40 -0.90 -18.46 8.70
C PRO A 40 -0.42 -17.39 9.69
N ALA A 41 -1.13 -17.25 10.80
CA ALA A 41 -0.68 -16.43 11.92
C ALA A 41 0.74 -16.84 12.39
N GLY A 42 1.55 -15.87 12.78
CA GLY A 42 2.94 -16.07 13.19
C GLY A 42 3.94 -16.25 12.04
N ILE A 43 3.48 -16.18 10.79
CA ILE A 43 4.35 -16.24 9.62
C ILE A 43 4.50 -14.84 9.02
N GLU A 44 5.73 -14.42 8.85
CA GLU A 44 6.10 -13.19 8.16
C GLU A 44 6.74 -13.52 6.82
N VAL A 45 6.13 -13.07 5.73
CA VAL A 45 6.65 -13.27 4.37
C VAL A 45 7.14 -11.95 3.80
N TYR A 46 8.38 -11.90 3.39
CA TYR A 46 9.02 -10.72 2.82
C TYR A 46 9.53 -10.98 1.40
N GLY A 47 9.08 -10.21 0.43
CA GLY A 47 9.64 -10.14 -0.91
C GLY A 47 10.72 -9.06 -1.05
N GLY A 48 11.28 -8.90 -2.24
CA GLY A 48 12.23 -7.82 -2.57
C GLY A 48 13.70 -8.17 -2.36
N PHE A 49 14.03 -9.44 -2.13
CA PHE A 49 15.41 -9.90 -2.02
C PHE A 49 16.00 -10.22 -3.40
N ALA A 50 17.30 -10.00 -3.57
CA ALA A 50 18.01 -10.43 -4.77
C ALA A 50 18.17 -11.96 -4.82
N GLY A 51 18.27 -12.60 -3.65
CA GLY A 51 18.45 -14.05 -3.50
C GLY A 51 19.86 -14.52 -3.84
N ILE A 52 20.86 -13.70 -3.59
CA ILE A 52 22.26 -13.97 -3.93
C ILE A 52 23.18 -14.08 -2.71
N SER A 53 22.73 -13.64 -1.54
CA SER A 53 23.51 -13.69 -0.29
C SER A 53 22.61 -13.95 0.90
N ASP A 54 23.10 -14.74 1.86
CA ASP A 54 22.42 -14.98 3.14
C ASP A 54 22.46 -13.73 4.05
N ASP A 55 23.32 -12.76 3.74
CA ASP A 55 23.47 -11.51 4.50
C ASP A 55 22.45 -10.44 4.11
N GLU A 56 21.57 -10.71 3.13
CA GLU A 56 20.52 -9.75 2.76
C GLU A 56 19.55 -9.55 3.93
N THR A 57 19.35 -8.28 4.34
CA THR A 57 18.44 -7.94 5.43
C THR A 57 17.10 -7.45 4.92
N VAL A 58 16.08 -7.45 5.78
CA VAL A 58 14.74 -6.92 5.44
C VAL A 58 14.82 -5.43 5.14
N GLU A 59 15.64 -4.69 5.86
CA GLU A 59 15.82 -3.24 5.70
C GLU A 59 16.65 -2.91 4.45
N GLY A 60 17.60 -3.76 4.09
CA GLY A 60 18.49 -3.56 2.94
C GLY A 60 17.95 -4.07 1.60
N ARG A 61 16.79 -4.76 1.61
CA ARG A 61 16.18 -5.26 0.38
C ARG A 61 15.70 -4.11 -0.53
N ASN A 62 15.62 -4.37 -1.82
CA ASN A 62 15.18 -3.41 -2.81
C ASN A 62 13.97 -3.95 -3.60
N MET A 63 12.77 -3.60 -3.18
CA MET A 63 11.51 -4.06 -3.78
C MET A 63 11.30 -3.57 -5.22
N ARG A 64 11.95 -2.47 -5.61
CA ARG A 64 11.87 -1.93 -6.97
C ARG A 64 12.72 -2.74 -7.96
N LEU A 65 13.95 -3.09 -7.57
CA LEU A 65 14.88 -3.84 -8.41
C LEU A 65 14.64 -5.35 -8.33
N ASN A 66 14.25 -5.85 -7.17
CA ASN A 66 14.07 -7.26 -6.88
C ASN A 66 12.59 -7.59 -6.75
N ARG A 67 11.81 -7.37 -7.81
CA ARG A 67 10.37 -7.59 -7.79
C ARG A 67 10.04 -9.06 -7.56
N THR A 68 9.24 -9.32 -6.53
CA THR A 68 8.72 -10.65 -6.19
C THR A 68 7.23 -10.67 -6.54
N PHE A 69 6.85 -11.46 -7.53
CA PHE A 69 5.46 -11.57 -7.99
C PHE A 69 4.80 -12.83 -7.42
N PHE A 70 3.66 -12.65 -6.78
CA PHE A 70 2.71 -13.71 -6.49
C PHE A 70 1.63 -13.65 -7.57
N ASN A 71 1.62 -14.63 -8.45
CA ASN A 71 0.84 -14.61 -9.69
C ASN A 71 -0.23 -15.69 -9.66
N GLY A 72 -1.49 -15.28 -9.79
CA GLY A 72 -2.65 -16.19 -9.79
C GLY A 72 -2.92 -16.88 -11.12
N MET A 73 -2.19 -16.58 -12.18
CA MET A 73 -2.40 -17.19 -13.51
C MET A 73 -1.89 -18.64 -13.52
N ILE A 74 -2.69 -19.55 -13.00
CA ILE A 74 -2.37 -20.99 -12.90
C ILE A 74 -2.79 -21.80 -14.14
N GLY A 75 -3.58 -21.18 -15.02
CA GLY A 75 -4.02 -21.73 -16.31
C GLY A 75 -3.51 -20.93 -17.51
N SER A 76 -4.13 -21.12 -18.65
CA SER A 76 -3.75 -20.50 -19.93
C SER A 76 -4.40 -19.15 -20.19
N SER A 77 -5.37 -18.77 -19.36
CA SER A 77 -6.15 -17.52 -19.48
C SER A 77 -6.47 -16.94 -18.10
N THR A 78 -6.89 -15.68 -18.08
CA THR A 78 -7.35 -15.01 -16.85
C THR A 78 -8.60 -15.67 -16.26
N GLU A 79 -9.42 -16.33 -17.07
CA GLU A 79 -10.60 -17.09 -16.62
C GLU A 79 -10.21 -18.35 -15.83
N GLU A 80 -9.02 -18.87 -16.11
CA GLU A 80 -8.45 -20.03 -15.43
C GLU A 80 -7.55 -19.66 -14.25
N SER A 81 -7.44 -18.37 -13.94
CA SER A 81 -6.67 -17.89 -12.79
C SER A 81 -7.26 -18.38 -11.47
N ALA A 82 -6.43 -18.44 -10.45
CA ALA A 82 -6.85 -18.68 -9.09
C ALA A 82 -8.00 -17.72 -8.70
N TYR A 83 -8.97 -18.18 -7.96
CA TYR A 83 -10.02 -17.31 -7.45
C TYR A 83 -9.43 -16.22 -6.56
N ARG A 84 -8.43 -16.58 -5.78
CA ARG A 84 -7.72 -15.65 -4.88
C ARG A 84 -6.27 -16.05 -4.79
N VAL A 85 -5.35 -15.09 -4.93
CA VAL A 85 -3.92 -15.44 -4.91
C VAL A 85 -3.38 -15.55 -3.51
N VAL A 86 -3.79 -14.66 -2.59
CA VAL A 86 -3.30 -14.69 -1.21
C VAL A 86 -4.45 -14.74 -0.23
N THR A 87 -4.36 -15.62 0.73
CA THR A 87 -5.29 -15.74 1.86
C THR A 87 -4.54 -15.70 3.17
N PHE A 88 -4.94 -14.80 4.07
CA PHE A 88 -4.37 -14.70 5.41
C PHE A 88 -5.17 -15.49 6.42
N GLY A 89 -4.47 -15.98 7.45
CA GLY A 89 -5.08 -16.46 8.68
C GLY A 89 -5.79 -17.81 8.61
N MET A 90 -5.79 -18.47 7.47
CA MET A 90 -6.40 -19.79 7.37
C MET A 90 -5.34 -20.88 7.60
N LYS A 91 -5.62 -21.80 8.53
CA LYS A 91 -4.96 -23.12 8.52
C LYS A 91 -5.75 -24.01 7.58
N GLN A 92 -5.08 -24.58 6.59
CA GLN A 92 -5.63 -25.78 5.95
C GLN A 92 -5.62 -26.93 6.97
N HIS A 93 -6.80 -27.43 7.30
CA HIS A 93 -6.89 -28.77 7.85
C HIS A 93 -6.68 -29.75 6.70
N LYS A 94 -5.62 -30.54 6.74
CA LYS A 94 -5.39 -31.65 5.80
C LYS A 94 -6.45 -32.75 5.84
N ASP A 95 -7.31 -32.70 6.82
CA ASP A 95 -8.33 -33.72 7.06
C ASP A 95 -9.72 -33.12 6.86
N ASN A 96 -10.18 -32.92 5.64
CA ASN A 96 -11.58 -32.71 5.22
C ASN A 96 -12.58 -32.17 6.28
N ALA A 97 -12.13 -31.58 7.37
CA ALA A 97 -12.96 -30.99 8.39
C ALA A 97 -13.34 -29.58 7.93
N THR A 98 -14.63 -29.33 7.90
CA THR A 98 -15.28 -28.04 7.67
C THR A 98 -14.43 -26.88 8.17
N MET A 99 -14.13 -25.92 7.27
CA MET A 99 -13.50 -24.68 7.64
C MET A 99 -14.22 -24.09 8.86
N PRO A 100 -13.49 -23.58 9.87
CA PRO A 100 -14.13 -22.88 10.98
C PRO A 100 -14.97 -21.73 10.42
N ALA A 101 -16.16 -21.54 10.97
CA ALA A 101 -17.00 -20.41 10.60
C ALA A 101 -16.20 -19.12 10.72
N GLU A 102 -16.40 -18.19 9.79
CA GLU A 102 -15.79 -16.86 9.79
C GLU A 102 -15.98 -16.22 11.16
N GLY A 103 -14.90 -15.83 11.84
CA GLY A 103 -14.93 -15.27 13.20
C GLY A 103 -14.67 -16.26 14.34
N ALA A 104 -14.52 -17.56 14.08
CA ALA A 104 -14.04 -18.47 15.11
C ALA A 104 -12.56 -18.12 15.41
N ALA A 105 -12.33 -17.64 16.65
CA ALA A 105 -10.97 -17.44 17.14
C ALA A 105 -10.22 -18.78 17.04
N TYR A 106 -9.24 -18.83 16.15
CA TYR A 106 -8.50 -20.06 15.87
C TYR A 106 -7.61 -20.50 17.03
N TYR A 107 -7.47 -19.63 18.05
CA TYR A 107 -6.74 -19.88 19.28
C TYR A 107 -7.40 -19.21 20.48
N ASP A 108 -7.47 -19.93 21.59
CA ASP A 108 -7.54 -19.37 22.94
C ASP A 108 -6.21 -18.66 23.31
N ASP A 109 -5.48 -18.12 22.33
CA ASP A 109 -4.26 -17.36 22.57
C ASP A 109 -4.66 -15.92 22.84
N PRO A 110 -4.40 -15.40 24.05
CA PRO A 110 -4.71 -14.02 24.42
C PRO A 110 -3.91 -12.98 23.62
N ASN A 111 -2.94 -13.41 22.79
CA ASN A 111 -2.12 -12.52 21.93
C ASN A 111 -1.90 -13.18 20.56
N PRO A 112 -2.90 -13.15 19.65
CA PRO A 112 -2.79 -13.80 18.36
C PRO A 112 -1.65 -13.16 17.54
N GLU A 113 -0.71 -13.99 17.14
CA GLU A 113 0.44 -13.57 16.30
C GLU A 113 -0.05 -13.08 14.93
N ILE A 114 0.56 -11.99 14.44
CA ILE A 114 0.22 -11.39 13.15
C ILE A 114 0.77 -12.26 12.02
N ALA A 115 -0.04 -12.49 10.99
CA ALA A 115 0.40 -12.96 9.69
C ALA A 115 0.79 -11.76 8.84
N LEU A 116 2.02 -11.69 8.32
CA LEU A 116 2.52 -10.55 7.55
C LEU A 116 2.91 -10.97 6.14
N LEU A 117 2.43 -10.20 5.15
CA LEU A 117 2.97 -10.21 3.79
C LEU A 117 3.48 -8.83 3.45
N ASN A 118 4.76 -8.74 3.08
CA ASN A 118 5.42 -7.47 2.86
C ASN A 118 6.31 -7.48 1.61
N GLY A 119 6.20 -6.44 0.78
CA GLY A 119 7.12 -6.21 -0.31
C GLY A 119 6.91 -7.10 -1.54
N VAL A 120 5.68 -7.50 -1.83
CA VAL A 120 5.35 -8.33 -3.00
C VAL A 120 4.39 -7.63 -3.96
N TYR A 121 4.47 -8.02 -5.22
CA TYR A 121 3.56 -7.67 -6.29
C TYR A 121 2.59 -8.83 -6.48
N ILE A 122 1.31 -8.58 -6.28
CA ILE A 122 0.25 -9.59 -6.34
C ILE A 122 -0.53 -9.35 -7.62
N VAL A 123 -0.63 -10.35 -8.50
CA VAL A 123 -1.18 -10.18 -9.87
C VAL A 123 -2.01 -11.36 -10.34
N TYR A 124 -3.04 -11.07 -11.15
CA TYR A 124 -3.87 -12.05 -11.89
C TYR A 124 -4.65 -13.06 -11.05
N GLY A 125 -5.63 -12.63 -10.27
CA GLY A 125 -6.67 -13.49 -9.69
C GLY A 125 -8.06 -13.14 -10.22
N ASN A 126 -9.00 -14.04 -10.04
CA ASN A 126 -10.35 -13.84 -10.55
C ASN A 126 -11.37 -14.52 -9.62
N ALA A 127 -11.83 -13.79 -8.60
CA ALA A 127 -12.76 -14.28 -7.59
C ALA A 127 -14.21 -14.28 -8.13
N ASN A 128 -14.48 -15.19 -9.04
CA ASN A 128 -15.77 -15.31 -9.73
C ASN A 128 -16.39 -16.72 -9.61
N HIS A 129 -16.21 -17.38 -8.47
CA HIS A 129 -16.81 -18.71 -8.27
C HIS A 129 -18.33 -18.64 -8.46
N PRO A 130 -18.93 -19.56 -9.23
CA PRO A 130 -20.33 -19.43 -9.63
C PRO A 130 -21.35 -19.59 -8.50
N SER A 131 -20.99 -20.26 -7.40
CA SER A 131 -21.92 -20.61 -6.33
C SER A 131 -21.35 -20.54 -4.91
N ASP A 132 -20.04 -20.44 -4.74
CA ASP A 132 -19.40 -20.36 -3.42
C ASP A 132 -18.95 -18.93 -3.16
N GLU A 133 -19.66 -18.23 -2.26
CA GLU A 133 -19.44 -16.84 -1.89
C GLU A 133 -18.04 -16.61 -1.30
N GLU A 134 -17.44 -17.63 -0.67
CA GLU A 134 -16.06 -17.52 -0.15
C GLU A 134 -15.07 -17.15 -1.25
N TRP A 135 -15.28 -17.65 -2.47
CA TRP A 135 -14.39 -17.43 -3.61
C TRP A 135 -14.88 -16.35 -4.58
N GLN A 136 -15.78 -15.47 -4.14
CA GLN A 136 -16.28 -14.33 -4.90
C GLN A 136 -15.67 -12.99 -4.48
N SER A 137 -14.86 -12.98 -3.44
CA SER A 137 -14.30 -11.77 -2.83
C SER A 137 -12.79 -11.81 -2.71
N GLY A 138 -12.15 -10.63 -2.84
CA GLY A 138 -10.71 -10.48 -2.68
C GLY A 138 -9.93 -11.19 -3.77
N GLY A 139 -10.14 -10.87 -5.04
CA GLY A 139 -9.44 -11.53 -6.16
C GLY A 139 -7.92 -11.54 -6.00
N GLY A 140 -7.34 -10.46 -5.50
CA GLY A 140 -5.95 -10.41 -5.08
C GLY A 140 -5.72 -11.06 -3.73
N VAL A 141 -6.33 -10.48 -2.72
CA VAL A 141 -6.02 -10.81 -1.33
C VAL A 141 -7.28 -10.76 -0.46
N LYS A 142 -7.47 -11.77 0.37
CA LYS A 142 -8.34 -11.70 1.55
C LYS A 142 -7.49 -11.58 2.81
N VAL A 143 -7.67 -10.49 3.54
CA VAL A 143 -6.92 -10.22 4.78
C VAL A 143 -7.87 -10.38 5.97
N THR A 144 -7.60 -11.33 6.84
CA THR A 144 -8.38 -11.59 8.05
C THR A 144 -7.87 -10.75 9.25
N SER A 145 -8.52 -10.85 10.40
CA SER A 145 -8.23 -10.04 11.60
C SER A 145 -6.77 -10.05 12.04
N ASN A 146 -6.06 -11.15 11.84
CA ASN A 146 -4.64 -11.27 12.18
C ASN A 146 -3.71 -11.02 11.00
N GLY A 147 -4.26 -10.63 9.85
CA GLY A 147 -3.49 -10.36 8.64
C GLY A 147 -3.03 -8.92 8.55
N LEU A 148 -1.80 -8.73 8.10
CA LEU A 148 -1.23 -7.43 7.72
C LEU A 148 -0.62 -7.53 6.33
N LEU A 149 -1.26 -6.88 5.37
CA LEU A 149 -0.70 -6.66 4.03
C LEU A 149 0.06 -5.33 4.04
N GLN A 150 1.36 -5.37 3.82
CA GLN A 150 2.21 -4.18 3.96
C GLN A 150 3.18 -4.04 2.80
N HIS A 151 3.33 -2.80 2.28
CA HIS A 151 4.23 -2.48 1.17
C HIS A 151 4.06 -3.40 -0.05
N CYS A 152 2.81 -3.69 -0.38
CA CYS A 152 2.46 -4.54 -1.53
C CYS A 152 1.85 -3.72 -2.66
N ALA A 153 2.00 -4.21 -3.88
CA ALA A 153 1.28 -3.72 -5.04
C ALA A 153 0.26 -4.78 -5.47
N VAL A 154 -1.03 -4.41 -5.49
CA VAL A 154 -2.15 -5.30 -5.82
C VAL A 154 -2.85 -4.77 -7.05
N PHE A 155 -2.78 -5.49 -8.18
CA PHE A 155 -3.29 -4.99 -9.45
C PHE A 155 -3.67 -6.07 -10.47
N ASN A 156 -4.54 -5.69 -11.43
CA ASN A 156 -5.08 -6.57 -12.47
C ASN A 156 -5.93 -7.72 -11.92
N TRP A 157 -6.93 -7.41 -11.10
CA TRP A 157 -7.78 -8.38 -10.41
C TRP A 157 -9.25 -8.19 -10.71
N ALA A 158 -9.99 -9.28 -10.58
CA ALA A 158 -11.45 -9.23 -10.58
C ALA A 158 -12.06 -9.96 -9.39
N ALA A 159 -13.18 -9.44 -8.89
CA ALA A 159 -14.05 -10.12 -7.95
C ALA A 159 -15.50 -9.89 -8.32
N SER A 160 -16.33 -10.92 -8.20
CA SER A 160 -17.74 -10.82 -8.50
C SER A 160 -18.55 -10.19 -7.37
N ASP A 161 -17.99 -10.08 -6.17
CA ASP A 161 -18.61 -9.43 -5.01
C ASP A 161 -17.66 -8.36 -4.40
N LYS A 162 -16.99 -8.63 -3.28
CA LYS A 162 -16.29 -7.64 -2.47
C LYS A 162 -14.81 -7.57 -2.78
N GLY A 163 -14.29 -6.34 -2.96
CA GLY A 163 -12.86 -6.08 -3.08
C GLY A 163 -12.24 -6.74 -4.30
N GLY A 164 -12.27 -6.09 -5.46
CA GLY A 164 -11.62 -6.60 -6.67
C GLY A 164 -10.16 -6.94 -6.41
N GLY A 165 -9.40 -5.99 -5.87
CA GLY A 165 -8.03 -6.20 -5.42
C GLY A 165 -7.96 -6.83 -4.05
N VAL A 166 -8.55 -6.19 -3.03
CA VAL A 166 -8.38 -6.55 -1.62
C VAL A 166 -9.72 -6.61 -0.89
N TYR A 167 -10.00 -7.72 -0.28
CA TYR A 167 -11.05 -7.84 0.74
C TYR A 167 -10.42 -7.84 2.13
N LEU A 168 -10.64 -6.77 2.88
CA LEU A 168 -10.31 -6.70 4.29
C LEU A 168 -11.52 -7.22 5.08
N ALA A 169 -11.44 -8.45 5.55
CA ALA A 169 -12.42 -9.01 6.49
C ALA A 169 -12.33 -8.26 7.84
N PRO A 170 -13.29 -8.42 8.76
CA PRO A 170 -13.27 -7.71 10.02
C PRO A 170 -11.92 -7.75 10.72
N GLY A 171 -11.36 -6.57 11.03
CA GLY A 171 -10.05 -6.41 11.64
C GLY A 171 -8.83 -6.64 10.73
N GLY A 172 -9.01 -6.96 9.45
CA GLY A 172 -7.94 -7.07 8.47
C GLY A 172 -7.24 -5.74 8.20
N ARG A 173 -5.95 -5.76 7.86
CA ARG A 173 -5.13 -4.52 7.77
C ARG A 173 -4.33 -4.46 6.50
N ILE A 174 -4.30 -3.26 5.87
CA ILE A 174 -3.41 -2.94 4.77
C ILE A 174 -2.68 -1.62 5.05
N THR A 175 -1.36 -1.61 4.88
CA THR A 175 -0.56 -0.41 5.12
C THR A 175 0.50 -0.20 4.04
N GLY A 176 0.79 1.08 3.71
CA GLY A 176 1.89 1.45 2.82
C GLY A 176 1.83 0.82 1.43
N SER A 177 0.65 0.45 0.96
CA SER A 177 0.45 -0.37 -0.23
C SER A 177 -0.24 0.41 -1.35
N ILE A 178 -0.04 -0.03 -2.58
CA ILE A 178 -0.77 0.48 -3.74
C ILE A 178 -1.76 -0.56 -4.25
N VAL A 179 -2.99 -0.11 -4.53
CA VAL A 179 -4.08 -0.93 -5.08
C VAL A 179 -4.59 -0.24 -6.33
N TYR A 180 -4.33 -0.82 -7.50
CA TYR A 180 -4.66 -0.16 -8.76
C TYR A 180 -5.12 -1.12 -9.85
N ASN A 181 -5.93 -0.59 -10.79
CA ASN A 181 -6.43 -1.34 -11.94
C ASN A 181 -7.11 -2.66 -11.56
N ASN A 182 -7.98 -2.63 -10.53
CA ASN A 182 -8.76 -3.77 -10.10
C ASN A 182 -10.25 -3.55 -10.39
N VAL A 183 -11.00 -4.64 -10.47
CA VAL A 183 -12.41 -4.65 -10.82
C VAL A 183 -13.20 -5.45 -9.79
N GLY A 184 -14.26 -4.89 -9.22
CA GLY A 184 -15.13 -5.59 -8.27
C GLY A 184 -16.59 -5.16 -8.40
N ALA A 185 -17.52 -5.83 -7.72
CA ALA A 185 -18.89 -5.33 -7.63
C ALA A 185 -19.02 -4.30 -6.49
N ASN A 186 -18.37 -4.55 -5.36
CA ASN A 186 -18.35 -3.66 -4.20
C ASN A 186 -16.90 -3.43 -3.76
N GLY A 187 -16.39 -2.21 -3.91
CA GLY A 187 -14.98 -1.91 -3.74
C GLY A 187 -14.14 -2.46 -4.89
N GLY A 188 -14.06 -1.75 -6.02
CA GLY A 188 -13.23 -2.17 -7.15
C GLY A 188 -11.79 -2.43 -6.72
N GLY A 189 -11.19 -1.51 -5.98
CA GLY A 189 -9.91 -1.70 -5.33
C GLY A 189 -10.01 -2.48 -4.03
N ILE A 190 -10.70 -1.91 -3.03
CA ILE A 190 -10.76 -2.42 -1.66
C ILE A 190 -12.22 -2.53 -1.18
N TYR A 191 -12.55 -3.61 -0.52
CA TYR A 191 -13.68 -3.66 0.40
C TYR A 191 -13.13 -3.71 1.83
N ALA A 192 -13.49 -2.71 2.65
CA ALA A 192 -13.03 -2.61 4.03
C ALA A 192 -14.19 -2.89 5.00
N ASP A 193 -14.18 -4.07 5.62
CA ASP A 193 -15.22 -4.50 6.55
C ASP A 193 -14.98 -3.95 7.96
N ASP A 194 -15.77 -4.39 8.93
CA ASP A 194 -15.80 -3.86 10.29
C ASP A 194 -14.42 -3.84 10.94
N SER A 195 -14.08 -2.72 11.55
CA SER A 195 -12.83 -2.52 12.29
C SER A 195 -11.55 -2.81 11.49
N SER A 196 -11.64 -2.92 10.17
CA SER A 196 -10.48 -3.07 9.31
C SER A 196 -9.69 -1.76 9.18
N MET A 197 -8.43 -1.83 8.73
CA MET A 197 -7.56 -0.65 8.66
C MET A 197 -6.93 -0.48 7.28
N VAL A 198 -6.99 0.76 6.76
CA VAL A 198 -6.33 1.19 5.52
C VAL A 198 -5.46 2.40 5.85
N VAL A 199 -4.15 2.24 5.85
CA VAL A 199 -3.21 3.27 6.30
C VAL A 199 -2.10 3.52 5.28
N ASN A 200 -1.84 4.78 4.95
CA ASN A 200 -0.81 5.16 3.98
C ASN A 200 -0.92 4.39 2.66
N CYS A 201 -2.12 4.25 2.12
CA CYS A 201 -2.37 3.53 0.87
C CYS A 201 -2.63 4.49 -0.30
N THR A 202 -2.23 4.07 -1.50
CA THR A 202 -2.57 4.70 -2.77
C THR A 202 -3.55 3.79 -3.51
N VAL A 203 -4.80 4.24 -3.67
CA VAL A 203 -5.89 3.48 -4.28
C VAL A 203 -6.35 4.22 -5.53
N VAL A 204 -5.96 3.73 -6.70
CA VAL A 204 -6.09 4.48 -7.96
C VAL A 204 -6.53 3.58 -9.10
N ASP A 205 -7.26 4.15 -10.06
CA ASP A 205 -7.66 3.48 -11.31
C ASP A 205 -8.36 2.13 -11.11
N ASN A 206 -9.16 2.01 -10.05
CA ASN A 206 -9.99 0.83 -9.82
C ASN A 206 -11.42 1.12 -10.26
N THR A 207 -12.13 0.09 -10.69
CA THR A 207 -13.49 0.25 -11.20
C THR A 207 -14.46 -0.80 -10.67
N THR A 208 -15.75 -0.51 -10.77
CA THR A 208 -16.78 -1.50 -10.46
C THR A 208 -17.55 -1.92 -11.71
N VAL A 209 -18.08 -3.15 -11.67
CA VAL A 209 -18.97 -3.69 -12.70
C VAL A 209 -20.43 -3.62 -12.25
N ASN A 210 -21.36 -3.74 -13.19
CA ASN A 210 -22.79 -3.91 -12.93
C ASN A 210 -23.44 -2.82 -12.05
N ASN A 211 -23.07 -1.55 -12.26
CA ASN A 211 -23.48 -0.44 -11.39
C ASN A 211 -23.07 -0.63 -9.91
N GLY A 212 -21.95 -1.27 -9.70
CA GLY A 212 -21.39 -1.52 -8.37
C GLY A 212 -21.07 -0.26 -7.59
N SER A 213 -20.49 -0.42 -6.43
CA SER A 213 -20.31 0.66 -5.45
C SER A 213 -18.88 0.80 -4.99
N GLY A 214 -18.35 2.05 -4.95
CA GLY A 214 -17.01 2.35 -4.46
C GLY A 214 -15.90 1.84 -5.38
N GLY A 215 -15.62 2.54 -6.47
CA GLY A 215 -14.56 2.14 -7.40
C GLY A 215 -13.22 1.96 -6.69
N GLY A 216 -12.82 2.93 -5.87
CA GLY A 216 -11.64 2.81 -5.03
C GLY A 216 -11.88 1.92 -3.81
N ILE A 217 -12.83 2.32 -2.97
CA ILE A 217 -13.15 1.61 -1.73
C ILE A 217 -14.64 1.59 -1.44
N SER A 218 -15.16 0.43 -1.04
CA SER A 218 -16.45 0.30 -0.38
C SER A 218 -16.23 -0.02 1.09
N ILE A 219 -16.93 0.70 1.98
CA ILE A 219 -16.77 0.55 3.43
C ILE A 219 -17.98 -0.12 4.07
N GLY A 220 -17.71 -1.11 4.92
CA GLY A 220 -18.67 -1.74 5.81
C GLY A 220 -18.89 -0.94 7.09
N VAL A 221 -18.79 -1.58 8.23
CA VAL A 221 -19.03 -0.97 9.55
C VAL A 221 -17.72 -0.51 10.19
N LYS A 222 -17.58 0.80 10.37
CA LYS A 222 -16.49 1.44 11.15
C LYS A 222 -15.06 1.01 10.82
N PRO A 223 -14.60 0.92 9.56
CA PRO A 223 -13.19 0.78 9.26
C PRO A 223 -12.42 2.04 9.67
N ILE A 224 -11.11 1.93 9.76
CA ILE A 224 -10.19 3.04 10.05
C ILE A 224 -9.36 3.32 8.80
N ILE A 225 -9.48 4.54 8.24
CA ILE A 225 -8.80 4.93 7.01
C ILE A 225 -7.99 6.19 7.27
N ILE A 226 -6.68 6.08 7.19
CA ILE A 226 -5.74 7.14 7.56
C ILE A 226 -4.69 7.33 6.48
N ASN A 227 -4.30 8.60 6.23
CA ASN A 227 -3.19 8.96 5.33
C ASN A 227 -3.28 8.29 3.96
N SER A 228 -4.49 8.10 3.42
CA SER A 228 -4.67 7.35 2.17
C SER A 228 -5.25 8.24 1.06
N VAL A 229 -4.84 7.97 -0.18
CA VAL A 229 -5.31 8.70 -1.36
C VAL A 229 -6.18 7.80 -2.23
N PHE A 230 -7.30 8.37 -2.69
CA PHE A 230 -8.27 7.73 -3.60
C PHE A 230 -8.45 8.63 -4.82
N TRP A 231 -8.00 8.16 -5.99
CA TRP A 231 -7.96 8.98 -7.19
C TRP A 231 -8.18 8.17 -8.46
N MET A 232 -8.87 8.75 -9.45
CA MET A 232 -9.21 8.12 -10.74
C MET A 232 -9.95 6.78 -10.63
N ASN A 233 -10.61 6.51 -9.52
CA ASN A 233 -11.44 5.31 -9.42
C ASN A 233 -12.83 5.58 -10.01
N ASP A 234 -13.46 4.58 -10.63
CA ASP A 234 -14.75 4.72 -11.29
C ASP A 234 -15.79 3.69 -10.86
N SER A 235 -17.04 4.12 -10.78
CA SER A 235 -18.13 3.25 -10.37
C SER A 235 -19.50 3.89 -10.65
N GLY A 236 -20.54 3.07 -10.72
CA GLY A 236 -21.92 3.54 -10.81
C GLY A 236 -22.37 4.30 -9.55
N ASN A 237 -21.88 3.92 -8.37
CA ASN A 237 -22.17 4.55 -7.09
C ASN A 237 -20.88 4.85 -6.31
N GLY A 238 -20.63 6.14 -6.03
CA GLY A 238 -19.47 6.55 -5.24
C GLY A 238 -18.14 6.19 -5.90
N LYS A 239 -17.75 6.94 -6.93
CA LYS A 239 -16.55 6.66 -7.74
C LYS A 239 -15.35 6.22 -6.91
N ASN A 240 -14.90 7.06 -6.00
CA ASN A 240 -13.75 6.75 -5.16
C ASN A 240 -14.14 6.01 -3.89
N ILE A 241 -15.24 6.39 -3.25
CA ILE A 241 -15.67 5.87 -1.95
C ILE A 241 -17.17 5.64 -1.94
N TYR A 242 -17.60 4.51 -1.37
CA TYR A 242 -19.01 4.21 -1.09
C TYR A 242 -19.19 3.67 0.33
N GLY A 243 -20.28 4.10 0.99
CA GLY A 243 -20.69 3.66 2.32
C GLY A 243 -20.99 4.83 3.28
N ASN A 244 -21.25 4.53 4.54
CA ASN A 244 -21.57 5.54 5.53
C ASN A 244 -20.31 6.20 6.12
N MET A 245 -19.83 7.23 5.47
CA MET A 245 -18.61 7.97 5.85
C MET A 245 -18.77 8.81 7.15
N SER A 246 -20.00 8.97 7.65
CA SER A 246 -20.27 9.77 8.87
C SER A 246 -20.22 8.94 10.16
N GLN A 247 -19.94 7.65 10.09
CA GLN A 247 -19.80 6.82 11.27
C GLN A 247 -18.61 7.28 12.12
N GLN A 248 -18.76 7.16 13.43
CA GLN A 248 -17.67 7.40 14.38
C GLN A 248 -17.04 6.09 14.80
N VAL A 249 -15.71 6.09 14.88
CA VAL A 249 -14.91 4.96 15.38
C VAL A 249 -14.67 5.11 16.87
N ASP A 250 -14.67 4.02 17.61
CA ASP A 250 -14.31 4.04 19.03
C ASP A 250 -12.83 4.42 19.19
N THR A 251 -12.58 5.49 19.97
CA THR A 251 -11.23 6.05 20.18
C THR A 251 -10.38 5.21 21.14
N THR A 252 -10.94 4.24 21.82
CA THR A 252 -10.20 3.40 22.76
C THR A 252 -9.15 2.52 22.07
N PHE A 253 -9.35 2.22 20.80
CA PHE A 253 -8.45 1.38 20.02
C PHE A 253 -7.07 2.01 19.74
N THR A 254 -6.97 3.32 19.64
CA THR A 254 -5.72 4.00 19.25
C THR A 254 -5.14 4.91 20.32
N GLY A 255 -5.86 5.15 21.42
CA GLY A 255 -5.43 6.06 22.48
C GLY A 255 -5.28 7.53 22.10
N VAL A 256 -5.59 7.90 20.85
CA VAL A 256 -5.40 9.24 20.30
C VAL A 256 -6.74 9.90 20.03
N ARG A 257 -6.99 11.05 20.64
CA ARG A 257 -8.25 11.83 20.55
C ARG A 257 -8.66 12.31 19.16
N TYR A 258 -7.83 12.11 18.12
CA TYR A 258 -8.07 12.61 16.76
C TYR A 258 -8.95 11.71 15.90
N GLN A 259 -9.43 10.56 16.38
CA GLN A 259 -9.88 9.46 15.54
C GLN A 259 -11.34 9.07 15.71
N ASN A 260 -12.20 10.02 16.02
CA ASN A 260 -13.64 9.76 16.08
C ASN A 260 -14.30 9.55 14.69
N TYR A 261 -13.55 9.64 13.60
CA TYR A 261 -14.06 9.53 12.24
C TYR A 261 -13.37 8.40 11.49
N ILE A 262 -14.09 7.78 10.55
CA ILE A 262 -13.55 6.74 9.67
C ILE A 262 -12.36 7.25 8.87
N PHE A 263 -12.46 8.45 8.29
CA PHE A 263 -11.42 9.04 7.44
C PHE A 263 -10.68 10.14 8.18
N ASN A 264 -9.35 10.02 8.24
CA ASN A 264 -8.47 11.05 8.79
C ASN A 264 -7.24 11.25 7.90
N HIS A 265 -6.94 12.51 7.56
CA HIS A 265 -5.83 12.90 6.68
C HIS A 265 -5.82 12.11 5.37
N CYS A 266 -6.99 11.98 4.75
CA CYS A 266 -7.15 11.32 3.47
C CYS A 266 -7.37 12.34 2.35
N ALA A 267 -6.92 12.00 1.16
CA ALA A 267 -7.10 12.79 -0.04
C ALA A 267 -8.00 12.04 -1.03
N VAL A 268 -9.12 12.64 -1.41
CA VAL A 268 -10.13 12.00 -2.24
C VAL A 268 -10.50 12.88 -3.41
N GLU A 269 -10.47 12.32 -4.61
CA GLU A 269 -10.87 13.04 -5.82
C GLU A 269 -12.34 13.45 -5.75
N GLY A 270 -12.57 14.72 -6.03
CA GLY A 270 -13.91 15.31 -6.19
C GLY A 270 -14.69 15.55 -4.90
N ILE A 271 -14.32 14.99 -3.76
CA ILE A 271 -15.04 15.16 -2.51
C ILE A 271 -14.11 15.36 -1.29
N LYS A 272 -14.60 16.17 -0.34
CA LYS A 272 -13.99 16.25 1.00
C LYS A 272 -14.80 15.41 1.97
N VAL A 273 -14.24 14.27 2.38
CA VAL A 273 -14.89 13.39 3.35
C VAL A 273 -14.87 13.98 4.77
N VAL A 274 -15.82 13.57 5.60
CA VAL A 274 -15.90 14.01 7.01
C VAL A 274 -14.74 13.43 7.80
N GLY A 275 -14.09 14.24 8.63
CA GLY A 275 -12.97 13.87 9.49
C GLY A 275 -11.87 14.93 9.50
N PHE A 276 -10.79 14.67 10.22
CA PHE A 276 -9.68 15.61 10.36
C PHE A 276 -8.70 15.54 9.21
N GLY A 277 -8.17 16.69 8.79
CA GLY A 277 -7.08 16.78 7.82
C GLY A 277 -7.42 16.25 6.41
N ASN A 278 -8.67 15.88 6.15
CA ASN A 278 -9.07 15.37 4.85
C ASN A 278 -9.12 16.50 3.80
N MET A 279 -8.73 16.18 2.57
CA MET A 279 -8.74 17.11 1.45
C MET A 279 -9.49 16.53 0.25
N ALA A 280 -10.10 17.41 -0.53
CA ALA A 280 -10.62 17.09 -1.85
C ALA A 280 -9.52 17.34 -2.88
N LEU A 281 -9.26 16.33 -3.73
CA LEU A 281 -8.41 16.50 -4.90
C LEU A 281 -9.25 17.00 -6.09
N THR A 282 -8.61 17.73 -7.00
CA THR A 282 -9.26 18.13 -8.25
C THR A 282 -9.47 16.94 -9.16
N SER A 283 -10.66 16.86 -9.76
CA SER A 283 -11.04 15.76 -10.68
C SER A 283 -10.61 16.01 -12.13
N THR A 284 -9.71 16.95 -12.39
CA THR A 284 -9.22 17.19 -13.74
C THR A 284 -8.15 16.18 -14.09
N ASN A 285 -8.34 15.47 -15.20
CA ASN A 285 -7.33 14.63 -15.88
C ASN A 285 -6.11 15.44 -16.34
N GLU A 286 -5.93 16.65 -15.86
CA GLU A 286 -4.80 17.49 -16.21
C GLU A 286 -3.55 17.03 -15.44
N ASN A 287 -3.03 15.92 -15.88
CA ASN A 287 -1.65 15.53 -15.70
C ASN A 287 -0.72 16.41 -16.55
N THR A 288 -1.20 17.61 -16.91
CA THR A 288 -0.41 18.58 -17.63
C THR A 288 0.68 19.10 -16.68
N SER A 289 1.89 18.86 -17.08
CA SER A 289 3.16 19.15 -16.42
C SER A 289 3.40 20.63 -16.06
N THR A 290 2.41 21.49 -16.15
CA THR A 290 2.61 22.94 -16.06
C THR A 290 1.70 23.69 -15.09
N ILE A 291 0.57 23.16 -14.68
CA ILE A 291 -0.27 23.79 -13.66
C ILE A 291 -0.83 22.70 -12.76
N VAL A 292 -0.11 22.38 -11.73
CA VAL A 292 -0.67 21.60 -10.63
C VAL A 292 -1.68 22.50 -9.95
N GLY A 293 -2.96 22.20 -10.09
CA GLY A 293 -3.97 22.84 -9.26
C GLY A 293 -3.59 22.62 -7.79
N LEU A 294 -3.88 23.56 -6.91
CA LEU A 294 -3.50 23.53 -5.50
C LEU A 294 -3.86 22.24 -4.75
N ASN A 295 -4.63 21.34 -5.35
CA ASN A 295 -5.13 20.11 -4.76
C ASN A 295 -4.98 18.88 -5.70
N ALA A 296 -4.01 18.84 -6.59
CA ALA A 296 -3.75 17.64 -7.39
C ALA A 296 -2.84 16.67 -6.62
N PRO A 297 -2.97 15.34 -6.82
CA PRO A 297 -2.10 14.36 -6.16
C PRO A 297 -0.64 14.53 -6.54
N GLY A 298 -0.35 15.07 -7.74
CA GLY A 298 1.02 15.33 -8.20
C GLY A 298 1.86 14.05 -8.29
N PHE A 299 1.31 12.98 -8.84
CA PHE A 299 2.06 11.76 -9.14
C PHE A 299 3.06 11.99 -10.28
N THR A 300 4.18 11.29 -10.24
CA THR A 300 5.30 11.49 -11.17
C THR A 300 4.91 11.13 -12.61
N ASP A 301 4.37 9.93 -12.82
CA ASP A 301 3.93 9.45 -14.12
C ASP A 301 2.87 8.34 -13.95
N PRO A 302 1.62 8.70 -13.61
CA PRO A 302 0.58 7.71 -13.35
C PRO A 302 0.20 6.89 -14.59
N ASP A 303 0.39 7.44 -15.79
CA ASP A 303 0.11 6.72 -17.05
C ASP A 303 1.07 5.53 -17.24
N ASN A 304 2.28 5.63 -16.70
CA ASN A 304 3.27 4.55 -16.64
C ASN A 304 3.38 3.90 -15.26
N LEU A 305 2.34 4.04 -14.43
CA LEU A 305 2.21 3.43 -13.10
C LEU A 305 3.28 3.90 -12.10
N ASP A 306 3.86 5.09 -12.29
CA ASP A 306 4.72 5.74 -11.32
C ASP A 306 3.91 6.72 -10.47
N PHE A 307 3.42 6.23 -9.33
CA PHE A 307 2.65 6.99 -8.36
C PHE A 307 3.51 7.61 -7.24
N THR A 308 4.81 7.72 -7.46
CA THR A 308 5.68 8.53 -6.59
C THR A 308 5.31 10.00 -6.69
N LEU A 309 5.66 10.78 -5.67
CA LEU A 309 5.20 12.16 -5.58
C LEU A 309 6.15 13.13 -6.27
N LYS A 310 5.61 14.04 -7.07
CA LYS A 310 6.31 15.24 -7.52
C LYS A 310 6.45 16.23 -6.36
N ARG A 311 7.45 17.09 -6.41
CA ARG A 311 7.68 18.15 -5.41
C ARG A 311 6.47 19.03 -5.11
N VAL A 312 5.64 19.26 -6.10
CA VAL A 312 4.44 20.12 -6.01
C VAL A 312 3.19 19.37 -5.55
N SER A 313 3.34 18.11 -5.15
CA SER A 313 2.21 17.30 -4.69
C SER A 313 1.57 17.85 -3.43
N ALA A 314 0.23 17.99 -3.45
CA ALA A 314 -0.55 18.36 -2.28
C ALA A 314 -0.52 17.30 -1.16
N LEU A 315 -0.05 16.10 -1.46
CA LEU A 315 0.01 14.97 -0.52
C LEU A 315 1.22 15.00 0.40
N ILE A 316 2.23 15.81 0.05
CA ILE A 316 3.46 15.91 0.83
C ILE A 316 3.16 16.62 2.14
N ARG A 317 3.58 16.02 3.27
CA ARG A 317 3.37 16.53 4.64
C ARG A 317 1.92 16.81 5.00
N ALA A 318 0.98 16.21 4.30
CA ALA A 318 -0.45 16.43 4.53
C ALA A 318 -1.10 15.37 5.44
N GLY A 319 -0.37 14.29 5.73
CA GLY A 319 -0.82 13.21 6.59
C GLY A 319 -0.62 13.48 8.09
N ILE A 320 -1.14 12.59 8.91
CA ILE A 320 -0.83 12.58 10.35
C ILE A 320 0.64 12.23 10.51
N GLY A 321 1.38 13.09 11.20
CA GLY A 321 2.74 12.82 11.61
C GLY A 321 2.82 11.93 12.84
N ALA A 322 3.89 11.18 12.95
CA ALA A 322 4.29 10.58 14.21
C ALA A 322 5.21 11.56 14.95
N GLU A 323 4.98 11.70 16.23
CA GLU A 323 5.85 12.58 17.05
C GLU A 323 7.29 12.05 17.12
N GLN A 324 7.48 10.73 16.99
CA GLN A 324 8.79 10.05 16.99
C GLN A 324 8.65 8.67 16.32
N PRO A 325 9.73 8.10 15.72
CA PRO A 325 9.77 6.69 15.38
C PRO A 325 9.53 5.83 16.64
N GLY A 326 8.62 4.86 16.55
CA GLY A 326 8.20 4.04 17.68
C GLY A 326 7.17 4.71 18.58
N SER A 327 6.50 5.79 18.12
CA SER A 327 5.36 6.32 18.87
C SER A 327 4.23 5.28 18.96
N PRO A 328 3.44 5.26 20.04
CA PRO A 328 2.33 4.34 20.19
C PRO A 328 1.34 4.35 19.01
N LEU A 329 1.17 5.52 18.39
CA LEU A 329 0.33 5.64 17.19
C LEU A 329 0.92 4.89 15.99
N MET A 330 2.22 4.99 15.76
CA MET A 330 2.91 4.30 14.66
C MET A 330 2.82 2.79 14.81
N GLU A 331 3.02 2.29 16.02
CA GLU A 331 2.90 0.87 16.34
C GLU A 331 1.46 0.40 16.15
N ALA A 332 0.48 1.13 16.68
CA ALA A 332 -0.94 0.80 16.53
C ALA A 332 -1.42 0.80 15.08
N LEU A 333 -0.89 1.70 14.24
CA LEU A 333 -1.22 1.79 12.83
C LEU A 333 -0.35 0.90 11.94
N HIS A 334 0.63 0.20 12.50
CA HIS A 334 1.60 -0.62 11.76
C HIS A 334 2.30 0.15 10.63
N VAL A 335 2.59 1.42 10.83
CA VAL A 335 3.29 2.25 9.83
C VAL A 335 4.77 1.93 9.85
N SER A 336 5.30 1.53 8.71
CA SER A 336 6.72 1.28 8.54
C SER A 336 7.51 2.58 8.40
N ARG A 337 8.76 2.53 8.84
CA ARG A 337 9.73 3.60 8.62
C ARG A 337 10.04 3.84 7.14
N LEU A 338 9.99 2.81 6.33
CA LEU A 338 10.21 2.88 4.89
C LEU A 338 8.87 2.81 4.15
N ASP A 339 8.81 3.38 2.97
CA ASP A 339 7.69 3.23 2.04
C ASP A 339 7.82 1.95 1.18
N LEU A 340 6.90 1.76 0.25
CA LEU A 340 6.90 0.64 -0.71
C LEU A 340 8.20 0.52 -1.52
N LEU A 341 8.89 1.61 -1.77
CA LEU A 341 10.13 1.63 -2.56
C LEU A 341 11.40 1.63 -1.70
N GLY A 342 11.26 1.61 -0.38
CA GLY A 342 12.37 1.69 0.57
C GLY A 342 12.81 3.12 0.88
N THR A 343 12.00 4.12 0.54
CA THR A 343 12.26 5.53 0.89
C THR A 343 11.85 5.79 2.33
N ASN A 344 12.69 6.51 3.07
CA ASN A 344 12.41 6.83 4.47
C ASN A 344 11.25 7.83 4.57
N ARG A 345 10.22 7.48 5.36
CA ARG A 345 9.08 8.36 5.65
C ARG A 345 9.36 9.40 6.73
N PHE A 346 10.43 9.23 7.47
CA PHE A 346 10.81 10.11 8.56
C PHE A 346 11.89 11.07 8.08
N TYR A 347 11.52 12.31 7.90
CA TYR A 347 12.48 13.38 7.68
C TYR A 347 13.02 13.79 9.03
N LYS A 348 14.30 13.59 9.21
CA LYS A 348 14.96 14.02 10.43
C LYS A 348 16.12 14.94 10.11
N GLU A 349 15.98 16.21 10.51
CA GLU A 349 17.17 16.96 10.89
C GLU A 349 16.90 18.04 11.96
N ASP A 350 15.64 18.38 12.21
CA ASP A 350 15.32 19.35 13.25
C ASP A 350 14.28 18.77 14.22
N SER A 351 14.67 18.63 15.48
CA SER A 351 13.79 18.14 16.56
C SER A 351 12.63 19.10 16.89
N SER A 352 12.56 20.25 16.27
CA SER A 352 11.51 21.26 16.42
C SER A 352 10.38 21.12 15.38
N LEU A 353 10.58 20.37 14.29
CA LEU A 353 9.56 20.15 13.26
C LEU A 353 8.74 18.92 13.60
N ARG A 354 7.43 19.08 13.60
CA ARG A 354 6.48 17.96 13.70
C ARG A 354 6.67 17.06 12.48
N ASP A 355 6.92 15.78 12.70
CA ASP A 355 7.02 14.80 11.65
C ASP A 355 5.65 14.58 11.03
N TYR A 356 5.43 15.12 9.83
CA TYR A 356 4.24 14.85 9.01
C TYR A 356 4.59 13.78 8.00
N PHE A 357 3.65 12.85 7.78
CA PHE A 357 3.74 11.90 6.69
C PHE A 357 3.11 12.45 5.42
N GLU A 358 3.53 11.89 4.30
CA GLU A 358 2.78 12.00 3.07
C GLU A 358 1.48 11.20 3.16
N ILE A 359 0.46 11.66 2.47
CA ILE A 359 -0.74 10.87 2.21
C ILE A 359 -0.43 9.91 1.07
N GLY A 360 -0.71 8.61 1.26
CA GLY A 360 -0.48 7.57 0.27
C GLY A 360 0.67 6.62 0.58
N ALA A 361 0.93 5.71 -0.35
CA ALA A 361 1.89 4.61 -0.22
C ALA A 361 3.35 5.05 -0.34
N PHE A 362 3.62 6.22 -0.92
CA PHE A 362 4.96 6.67 -1.25
C PHE A 362 5.38 7.88 -0.43
N ALA A 363 6.59 7.82 0.10
CA ALA A 363 7.25 8.97 0.68
C ALA A 363 7.83 9.86 -0.45
N TYR A 364 7.88 11.15 -0.19
CA TYR A 364 8.61 12.06 -1.06
C TYR A 364 10.10 12.01 -0.69
N ASP A 365 10.96 11.68 -1.63
CA ASP A 365 12.40 11.54 -1.38
C ASP A 365 13.20 12.81 -1.71
N GLY A 366 12.50 13.90 -2.01
CA GLY A 366 13.11 15.21 -2.21
C GLY A 366 13.27 15.97 -0.90
N ILE A 367 14.34 16.70 -0.78
CA ILE A 367 14.54 17.59 0.36
C ILE A 367 13.60 18.77 0.21
N PHE A 368 12.82 19.04 1.25
CA PHE A 368 11.91 20.16 1.27
C PHE A 368 12.70 21.41 1.67
N VAL A 369 13.15 22.17 0.70
CA VAL A 369 13.52 23.56 0.93
C VAL A 369 12.25 24.37 0.70
N ILE A 370 11.74 25.01 1.75
CA ILE A 370 10.66 25.98 1.62
C ILE A 370 11.30 27.24 1.05
N ASP A 371 11.34 27.33 -0.27
CA ASP A 371 11.63 28.58 -0.94
C ASP A 371 10.37 29.10 -1.65
N PRO A 372 9.78 30.21 -1.17
CA PRO A 372 8.65 30.84 -1.85
C PRO A 372 9.04 31.48 -3.20
N ALA A 373 10.32 31.53 -3.55
CA ALA A 373 10.85 32.18 -4.75
C ALA A 373 11.35 31.21 -5.84
N GLY A 374 11.24 29.89 -5.65
CA GLY A 374 11.67 28.91 -6.66
C GLY A 374 13.10 28.41 -6.46
N ASP A 375 13.17 27.23 -5.96
CA ASP A 375 14.29 26.46 -5.52
C ASP A 375 15.43 26.24 -6.49
N THR A 376 16.57 26.74 -6.18
CA THR A 376 17.81 26.53 -6.93
C THR A 376 19.00 26.08 -6.09
N GLU A 377 18.87 25.85 -4.79
CA GLU A 377 20.03 25.56 -3.95
C GLU A 377 20.44 24.07 -3.94
N ALA A 378 21.71 23.81 -4.24
CA ALA A 378 22.35 22.53 -3.98
C ALA A 378 22.59 22.37 -2.47
N GLU A 379 22.22 21.20 -1.92
CA GLU A 379 22.49 20.98 -0.50
C GLU A 379 23.94 20.66 -0.21
N LYS A 380 24.41 21.30 0.84
CA LYS A 380 25.71 21.03 1.41
C LYS A 380 25.63 19.85 2.37
N GLY A 381 26.34 18.77 2.09
CA GLY A 381 26.43 17.64 3.00
C GLY A 381 27.03 18.03 4.35
N ALA A 382 26.83 17.21 5.39
CA ALA A 382 27.42 17.41 6.72
C ALA A 382 28.96 17.54 6.70
N ASP A 383 29.60 17.06 5.63
CA ASP A 383 31.03 17.21 5.34
C ASP A 383 31.39 18.52 4.64
N GLY A 384 30.42 19.40 4.42
CA GLY A 384 30.61 20.67 3.76
C GLY A 384 30.74 20.60 2.24
N ILE A 385 30.43 19.46 1.61
CA ILE A 385 30.58 19.23 0.18
C ILE A 385 29.21 19.24 -0.48
N TYR A 386 29.06 20.08 -1.52
CA TYR A 386 27.89 20.04 -2.41
C TYR A 386 28.01 18.89 -3.39
N ARG A 387 26.93 18.10 -3.53
CA ARG A 387 26.89 16.96 -4.45
C ARG A 387 25.70 17.05 -5.38
N LEU A 388 25.96 16.86 -6.66
CA LEU A 388 24.93 16.58 -7.66
C LEU A 388 25.17 15.21 -8.28
N TYR A 389 24.11 14.48 -8.46
CA TYR A 389 24.12 13.15 -9.06
C TYR A 389 23.67 13.24 -10.51
N VAL A 390 24.38 12.57 -11.42
CA VAL A 390 24.06 12.51 -12.85
C VAL A 390 23.91 11.07 -13.29
N SER A 391 22.81 10.74 -13.95
CA SER A 391 22.56 9.38 -14.48
C SER A 391 21.61 9.44 -15.65
N GLN A 392 21.99 8.85 -16.78
CA GLN A 392 21.15 8.75 -17.97
C GLN A 392 19.92 7.86 -17.75
N THR A 393 19.91 7.03 -16.72
CA THR A 393 18.82 6.08 -16.42
C THR A 393 18.00 6.50 -15.20
N ALA A 394 18.24 7.66 -14.63
CA ALA A 394 17.47 8.16 -13.50
C ALA A 394 16.02 8.47 -13.94
N GLN A 395 15.07 8.05 -13.14
CA GLN A 395 13.63 8.18 -13.44
C GLN A 395 12.91 9.11 -12.45
N GLY A 396 13.65 9.88 -11.67
CA GLY A 396 13.09 10.80 -10.68
C GLY A 396 12.96 12.24 -11.19
N LEU A 397 12.99 13.20 -10.25
CA LEU A 397 12.72 14.62 -10.50
C LEU A 397 13.77 15.35 -11.34
N ALA A 398 14.86 14.71 -11.73
CA ALA A 398 15.98 15.28 -12.47
C ALA A 398 16.56 16.56 -11.78
N ASN A 399 16.55 16.60 -10.44
CA ASN A 399 17.11 17.73 -9.67
C ASN A 399 18.54 17.49 -9.17
N GLY A 400 19.12 16.33 -9.46
CA GLY A 400 20.50 16.00 -9.14
C GLY A 400 20.80 15.67 -7.67
N ARG A 401 19.82 15.63 -6.79
CA ARG A 401 20.03 15.52 -5.33
C ARG A 401 20.19 14.10 -4.79
N SER A 402 19.86 13.10 -5.59
CA SER A 402 20.06 11.69 -5.27
C SER A 402 20.29 10.89 -6.56
N TRP A 403 20.77 9.65 -6.45
CA TRP A 403 20.89 8.77 -7.62
C TRP A 403 19.56 8.53 -8.32
N ARG A 404 18.46 8.50 -7.58
CA ARG A 404 17.12 8.35 -8.13
C ARG A 404 16.67 9.59 -8.90
N ASN A 405 16.92 10.77 -8.32
CA ASN A 405 16.57 12.06 -8.88
C ASN A 405 17.74 12.71 -9.64
N ALA A 406 18.69 11.91 -10.10
CA ALA A 406 19.86 12.39 -10.79
C ALA A 406 19.46 13.19 -12.04
N LEU A 407 20.31 14.18 -12.37
CA LEU A 407 20.20 14.89 -13.65
C LEU A 407 20.48 13.93 -14.79
N GLY A 408 19.79 14.08 -15.90
CA GLY A 408 20.00 13.27 -17.11
C GLY A 408 21.24 13.66 -17.91
N ASP A 409 21.78 14.84 -17.65
CA ASP A 409 22.87 15.43 -18.40
C ASP A 409 23.91 16.08 -17.48
N ILE A 410 25.18 15.76 -17.74
CA ILE A 410 26.32 16.34 -17.00
C ILE A 410 26.45 17.84 -17.23
N GLN A 411 26.06 18.36 -18.39
CA GLN A 411 26.10 19.80 -18.68
C GLN A 411 25.10 20.57 -17.78
N GLN A 412 23.96 19.96 -17.47
CA GLN A 412 23.00 20.53 -16.50
C GLN A 412 23.63 20.63 -15.11
N ALA A 413 24.34 19.60 -14.66
CA ALA A 413 25.04 19.62 -13.38
C ALA A 413 26.17 20.70 -13.35
N LEU A 414 26.94 20.81 -14.43
CA LEU A 414 27.98 21.79 -14.54
C LEU A 414 27.44 23.23 -14.61
N ALA A 415 26.33 23.43 -15.32
CA ALA A 415 25.67 24.73 -15.39
C ALA A 415 25.11 25.15 -14.01
N TYR A 416 24.63 24.18 -13.22
CA TYR A 416 24.15 24.42 -11.87
C TYR A 416 25.25 25.01 -10.96
N PHE A 417 26.48 24.46 -10.99
CA PHE A 417 27.61 24.95 -10.25
C PHE A 417 28.23 26.25 -10.84
N GLY A 418 27.88 26.59 -12.08
CA GLY A 418 28.30 27.83 -12.73
C GLY A 418 27.46 29.04 -12.34
N ASN A 419 26.39 28.87 -11.59
CA ASN A 419 25.53 29.97 -11.14
C ASN A 419 25.78 30.26 -9.66
N GLU A 420 26.45 31.42 -9.39
CA GLU A 420 26.79 31.85 -8.03
C GLU A 420 25.57 31.97 -7.10
N ALA A 421 24.40 32.29 -7.64
CA ALA A 421 23.13 32.39 -6.88
C ALA A 421 22.66 31.07 -6.27
N ASN A 422 23.25 29.94 -6.64
CA ASN A 422 22.89 28.62 -6.09
C ASN A 422 23.67 28.27 -4.80
N PHE A 423 24.54 29.17 -4.30
CA PHE A 423 25.46 28.88 -3.21
C PHE A 423 25.52 29.93 -2.10
N GLU A 424 24.57 30.88 -2.06
CA GLU A 424 24.50 31.89 -0.99
C GLU A 424 23.72 31.43 0.25
#